data_65b00bf34c230d7280fcbcd30dc1f39e
#
_entry.id   65b00bf34c230d7280fcbcd30dc1f39e
#
_cell.length_a   1.000
_cell.length_b   1.000
_cell.length_c   1.000
_cell.angle_alpha   90.00
_cell.angle_beta   90.00
_cell.angle_gamma   90.00
#
_symmetry.space_group_name_H-M   'P 1'
#
loop_
_entity.id
_entity.type
_entity.pdbx_description
1 polymer ?
#
loop_
_entity_poly.entity_id
_entity_poly.type
_entity_poly.pdbx_seq_one_letter_code
_entity_poly.pdbx_strand_id
1 'polypeptide(L)'
;MIARVSSLALVGLFLPAGAFGADNGPITSITLSSGGLAEVVRKADIDSSGLINMTVPLEQVNDVLKSIVVFDEAGVVEGITLPGPNPLAETFKNLPFTVEDLQSPARLLAKLQGTRVRLEKAGSTVEGLVLGVSVQDDGDRGQSFVISVLSDGRITGVGLSADTEVTFLDEDIQQKVAKALSAVGNGKSDGARTVALKVAGEGEREVAVSYVVPAPIWKTAYRVVTMADDKARLQAWAVLENASGEDWDDVRITLSSGAPVTLKQRLHDLYWKQRQEVPVDVSSGYVPPVDMGAEPQFDVAESEARMPGAARSSFIGSAVAPEMVLNMAAANVGEVSEGAVTASFTIPWPVDLESGETLSAPIVDKVVSAETVSV
;
A
#
# COMPACT_ATOMS: atom_id res chain seq x y z
N MET A 1 5.15 75.51 3.65
CA MET A 1 5.42 74.40 4.59
C MET A 1 4.35 73.32 4.33
N ILE A 2 4.68 72.37 3.45
CA ILE A 2 3.71 71.33 3.02
C ILE A 2 4.25 69.99 3.50
N ALA A 3 3.60 69.39 4.46
CA ALA A 3 3.93 68.06 5.01
C ALA A 3 3.38 66.97 4.08
N ARG A 4 4.26 66.15 3.56
CA ARG A 4 3.92 64.90 2.83
C ARG A 4 3.73 63.77 3.84
N VAL A 5 2.51 63.23 3.89
CA VAL A 5 2.22 62.02 4.62
C VAL A 5 2.48 60.84 3.66
N SER A 6 3.46 60.01 3.97
CA SER A 6 3.74 58.74 3.26
C SER A 6 2.90 57.64 3.88
N SER A 7 1.92 57.12 3.14
CA SER A 7 1.18 55.92 3.51
C SER A 7 2.03 54.70 3.21
N LEU A 8 2.42 53.97 4.25
CA LEU A 8 3.09 52.67 4.17
C LEU A 8 2.00 51.61 3.98
N ALA A 9 1.88 51.05 2.79
CA ALA A 9 1.00 49.90 2.53
C ALA A 9 1.68 48.61 3.03
N LEU A 10 1.14 48.04 4.09
CA LEU A 10 1.54 46.73 4.63
C LEU A 10 0.94 45.65 3.72
N VAL A 11 1.76 45.10 2.83
CA VAL A 11 1.41 43.91 2.04
C VAL A 11 1.54 42.71 2.97
N GLY A 12 0.40 42.21 3.48
CA GLY A 12 0.33 40.98 4.21
C GLY A 12 0.65 39.79 3.29
N LEU A 13 1.78 39.17 3.53
CA LEU A 13 2.18 37.92 2.88
C LEU A 13 1.29 36.81 3.45
N PHE A 14 0.23 36.43 2.73
CA PHE A 14 -0.51 35.20 3.00
C PHE A 14 0.39 34.04 2.59
N LEU A 15 1.10 33.44 3.54
CA LEU A 15 1.66 32.12 3.37
C LEU A 15 0.49 31.11 3.39
N PRO A 16 0.36 30.24 2.40
CA PRO A 16 -0.60 29.14 2.50
C PRO A 16 -0.16 28.29 3.71
N ALA A 17 -1.06 28.09 4.65
CA ALA A 17 -0.89 27.10 5.70
C ALA A 17 -0.72 25.74 5.01
N GLY A 18 0.51 25.25 4.93
CA GLY A 18 0.79 23.90 4.50
C GLY A 18 0.01 22.96 5.42
N ALA A 19 -0.80 22.11 4.85
CA ALA A 19 -1.36 20.99 5.58
C ALA A 19 -0.18 20.14 6.05
N PHE A 20 0.21 20.27 7.31
CA PHE A 20 1.14 19.35 7.94
C PHE A 20 0.39 18.03 8.06
N GLY A 21 0.76 17.05 7.22
CA GLY A 21 0.36 15.67 7.44
C GLY A 21 0.87 15.29 8.82
N ALA A 22 -0.01 14.83 9.71
CA ALA A 22 0.43 14.24 10.95
C ALA A 22 1.32 13.05 10.59
N ASP A 23 2.56 13.09 11.02
CA ASP A 23 3.46 11.95 10.99
C ASP A 23 2.82 10.79 11.75
N ASN A 24 3.13 9.56 11.37
CA ASN A 24 2.59 8.32 11.94
C ASN A 24 2.23 8.49 13.41
N GLY A 25 0.93 8.53 13.74
CA GLY A 25 0.53 8.58 15.13
C GLY A 25 1.19 7.42 15.88
N PRO A 26 1.84 7.64 17.03
CA PRO A 26 2.55 6.58 17.75
C PRO A 26 1.63 5.43 18.11
N ILE A 27 2.17 4.22 18.20
CA ILE A 27 1.47 3.10 18.81
C ILE A 27 1.35 3.39 20.30
N THR A 28 0.12 3.40 20.81
CA THR A 28 -0.15 3.67 22.26
C THR A 28 -0.52 2.43 23.04
N SER A 29 -1.13 1.45 22.39
CA SER A 29 -1.43 0.18 23.04
C SER A 29 -1.46 -0.98 22.05
N ILE A 30 -1.10 -2.16 22.55
CA ILE A 30 -1.15 -3.43 21.81
C ILE A 30 -1.79 -4.49 22.70
N THR A 31 -2.78 -5.20 22.16
CA THR A 31 -3.34 -6.40 22.78
C THR A 31 -2.88 -7.63 22.02
N LEU A 32 -1.99 -8.43 22.61
CA LEU A 32 -1.51 -9.69 22.04
C LEU A 32 -2.42 -10.84 22.43
N SER A 33 -2.93 -11.56 21.45
CA SER A 33 -3.80 -12.71 21.62
C SER A 33 -3.03 -14.02 21.53
N SER A 34 -3.45 -15.04 22.28
CA SER A 34 -2.92 -16.40 22.14
C SER A 34 -3.27 -17.06 20.79
N GLY A 35 -4.18 -16.46 20.02
CA GLY A 35 -4.54 -16.87 18.66
C GLY A 35 -3.60 -16.37 17.57
N GLY A 36 -2.49 -15.69 17.91
CA GLY A 36 -1.53 -15.18 16.93
C GLY A 36 -2.00 -13.90 16.23
N LEU A 37 -2.76 -13.07 16.93
CA LEU A 37 -3.24 -11.77 16.47
C LEU A 37 -2.87 -10.69 17.49
N ALA A 38 -2.61 -9.49 16.98
CA ALA A 38 -2.48 -8.28 17.77
C ALA A 38 -3.52 -7.26 17.34
N GLU A 39 -4.21 -6.67 18.30
CA GLU A 39 -4.91 -5.41 18.12
C GLU A 39 -3.94 -4.29 18.45
N VAL A 40 -3.75 -3.38 17.52
CA VAL A 40 -2.85 -2.22 17.64
C VAL A 40 -3.69 -0.97 17.65
N VAL A 41 -3.45 -0.09 18.63
CA VAL A 41 -4.09 1.22 18.71
C VAL A 41 -3.04 2.31 18.60
N ARG A 42 -3.29 3.24 17.68
CA ARG A 42 -2.48 4.45 17.45
C ARG A 42 -3.31 5.68 17.80
N LYS A 43 -2.65 6.74 18.18
CA LYS A 43 -3.27 8.03 18.43
C LYS A 43 -2.51 9.11 17.67
N ALA A 44 -3.26 10.04 17.09
CA ALA A 44 -2.71 11.19 16.38
C ALA A 44 -3.47 12.45 16.79
N ASP A 45 -2.73 13.53 17.05
CA ASP A 45 -3.31 14.84 17.32
C ASP A 45 -3.51 15.59 15.99
N ILE A 46 -4.72 16.03 15.73
CA ILE A 46 -5.11 16.71 14.49
C ILE A 46 -5.80 18.03 14.82
N ASP A 47 -5.28 19.12 14.27
CA ASP A 47 -5.81 20.47 14.49
C ASP A 47 -7.11 20.76 13.70
N SER A 48 -7.26 20.10 12.55
CA SER A 48 -8.40 20.33 11.64
C SER A 48 -8.58 19.12 10.72
N SER A 49 -8.85 19.32 9.44
CA SER A 49 -8.79 18.27 8.43
C SER A 49 -7.34 17.92 8.08
N GLY A 50 -7.02 16.63 7.94
CA GLY A 50 -5.65 16.19 7.69
C GLY A 50 -5.55 14.74 7.21
N LEU A 51 -4.29 14.29 7.07
CA LEU A 51 -3.93 12.93 6.71
C LEU A 51 -3.18 12.28 7.87
N ILE A 52 -3.64 11.12 8.30
CA ILE A 52 -2.89 10.23 9.19
C ILE A 52 -2.25 9.16 8.32
N ASN A 53 -0.92 9.15 8.29
CA ASN A 53 -0.17 8.19 7.52
C ASN A 53 0.32 7.06 8.43
N MET A 54 0.14 5.82 8.00
CA MET A 54 0.63 4.63 8.69
C MET A 54 1.45 3.79 7.72
N THR A 55 2.61 3.35 8.15
CA THR A 55 3.41 2.39 7.38
C THR A 55 3.03 0.98 7.83
N VAL A 56 2.55 0.18 6.89
CA VAL A 56 2.05 -1.18 7.13
C VAL A 56 2.85 -2.17 6.30
N PRO A 57 3.39 -3.25 6.90
CA PRO A 57 3.99 -4.34 6.13
C PRO A 57 3.03 -4.86 5.06
N LEU A 58 3.54 -5.12 3.85
CA LEU A 58 2.71 -5.52 2.70
C LEU A 58 1.84 -6.75 3.00
N GLU A 59 2.38 -7.69 3.75
CA GLU A 59 1.70 -8.92 4.17
C GLU A 59 0.51 -8.66 5.12
N GLN A 60 0.52 -7.54 5.85
CA GLN A 60 -0.52 -7.15 6.81
C GLN A 60 -1.56 -6.19 6.21
N VAL A 61 -1.34 -5.64 5.01
CA VAL A 61 -2.23 -4.66 4.38
C VAL A 61 -3.68 -5.15 4.29
N ASN A 62 -3.88 -6.41 3.92
CA ASN A 62 -5.21 -7.00 3.82
C ASN A 62 -5.93 -7.07 5.17
N ASP A 63 -5.19 -7.38 6.25
CA ASP A 63 -5.75 -7.48 7.60
C ASP A 63 -6.06 -6.07 8.15
N VAL A 64 -5.20 -5.10 7.90
CA VAL A 64 -5.45 -3.69 8.24
C VAL A 64 -6.69 -3.18 7.52
N LEU A 65 -6.78 -3.32 6.18
CA LEU A 65 -7.94 -2.85 5.40
C LEU A 65 -9.26 -3.46 5.85
N LYS A 66 -9.22 -4.68 6.36
CA LYS A 66 -10.41 -5.40 6.84
C LYS A 66 -10.83 -4.99 8.23
N SER A 67 -9.88 -4.63 9.10
CA SER A 67 -10.10 -4.47 10.54
C SER A 67 -9.98 -3.03 11.05
N ILE A 68 -9.53 -2.10 10.21
CA ILE A 68 -9.28 -0.72 10.62
C ILE A 68 -10.57 -0.03 11.09
N VAL A 69 -10.51 0.54 12.27
CA VAL A 69 -11.56 1.37 12.87
C VAL A 69 -10.94 2.69 13.30
N VAL A 70 -11.61 3.77 12.99
CA VAL A 70 -11.17 5.12 13.37
C VAL A 70 -12.17 5.70 14.36
N PHE A 71 -11.65 6.18 15.48
CA PHE A 71 -12.42 6.86 16.52
C PHE A 71 -12.06 8.35 16.47
N ASP A 72 -12.99 9.16 16.01
CA ASP A 72 -12.91 10.61 15.94
C ASP A 72 -14.24 11.18 16.44
N GLU A 73 -14.26 11.74 17.66
CA GLU A 73 -15.49 12.21 18.31
C GLU A 73 -16.08 13.47 17.65
N ALA A 74 -15.24 14.27 17.01
CA ALA A 74 -15.62 15.57 16.47
C ALA A 74 -15.38 15.69 14.96
N GLY A 75 -14.99 14.59 14.31
CA GLY A 75 -14.67 14.57 12.88
C GLY A 75 -15.32 13.43 12.13
N VAL A 76 -14.99 13.34 10.84
CA VAL A 76 -15.49 12.33 9.91
C VAL A 76 -14.32 11.75 9.12
N VAL A 77 -14.29 10.43 8.94
CA VAL A 77 -13.36 9.78 8.01
C VAL A 77 -13.86 9.96 6.58
N GLU A 78 -13.11 10.67 5.75
CA GLU A 78 -13.44 10.85 4.34
C GLU A 78 -13.02 9.68 3.47
N GLY A 79 -11.95 8.96 3.87
CA GLY A 79 -11.50 7.79 3.13
C GLY A 79 -10.13 7.28 3.56
N ILE A 80 -9.79 6.12 3.01
CA ILE A 80 -8.49 5.47 3.19
C ILE A 80 -7.88 5.29 1.80
N THR A 81 -6.64 5.71 1.62
CA THR A 81 -5.90 5.55 0.37
C THR A 81 -4.57 4.87 0.63
N LEU A 82 -4.14 4.05 -0.31
CA LEU A 82 -2.84 3.39 -0.28
C LEU A 82 -2.39 3.08 -1.73
N PRO A 83 -1.08 2.94 -1.98
CA PRO A 83 -0.57 2.50 -3.26
C PRO A 83 -1.08 1.09 -3.61
N GLY A 84 -1.37 0.84 -4.88
CA GLY A 84 -1.78 -0.48 -5.37
C GLY A 84 -0.72 -1.58 -5.13
N PRO A 85 -1.04 -2.84 -5.50
CA PRO A 85 -0.14 -3.97 -5.24
C PRO A 85 1.23 -3.84 -5.93
N ASN A 86 1.28 -3.21 -7.10
CA ASN A 86 2.51 -3.04 -7.89
C ASN A 86 2.73 -1.56 -8.26
N PRO A 87 3.01 -0.66 -7.31
CA PRO A 87 3.10 0.78 -7.57
C PRO A 87 4.23 1.14 -8.52
N LEU A 88 5.36 0.42 -8.48
CA LEU A 88 6.47 0.61 -9.38
C LEU A 88 6.07 0.27 -10.82
N ALA A 89 5.50 -0.91 -11.05
CA ALA A 89 5.04 -1.34 -12.38
C ALA A 89 3.99 -0.39 -12.96
N GLU A 90 3.04 0.09 -12.14
CA GLU A 90 2.04 1.07 -12.58
C GLU A 90 2.66 2.42 -12.95
N THR A 91 3.70 2.86 -12.24
CA THR A 91 4.42 4.10 -12.58
C THR A 91 5.10 3.98 -13.94
N PHE A 92 5.74 2.84 -14.23
CA PHE A 92 6.47 2.63 -15.48
C PHE A 92 5.60 2.24 -16.67
N LYS A 93 4.35 1.83 -16.46
CA LYS A 93 3.42 1.37 -17.50
C LYS A 93 3.26 2.34 -18.68
N ASN A 94 3.26 3.64 -18.41
CA ASN A 94 3.06 4.70 -19.40
C ASN A 94 4.32 5.53 -19.66
N LEU A 95 5.49 5.06 -19.20
CA LEU A 95 6.77 5.72 -19.49
C LEU A 95 7.42 5.10 -20.72
N PRO A 96 8.15 5.89 -21.52
CA PRO A 96 8.85 5.38 -22.69
C PRO A 96 10.13 4.61 -22.36
N PHE A 97 10.46 4.44 -21.08
CA PHE A 97 11.64 3.78 -20.55
C PHE A 97 11.30 2.89 -19.35
N THR A 98 12.18 1.98 -19.00
CA THR A 98 12.04 1.02 -17.89
C THR A 98 12.96 1.38 -16.71
N VAL A 99 12.87 0.61 -15.61
CA VAL A 99 13.77 0.76 -14.46
C VAL A 99 15.23 0.50 -14.85
N GLU A 100 15.47 -0.46 -15.73
CA GLU A 100 16.80 -0.83 -16.22
C GLU A 100 17.42 0.31 -17.07
N ASP A 101 16.59 1.08 -17.79
CA ASP A 101 17.06 2.20 -18.60
C ASP A 101 17.57 3.37 -17.74
N LEU A 102 17.06 3.51 -16.51
CA LEU A 102 17.53 4.53 -15.54
C LEU A 102 18.94 4.26 -14.98
N GLN A 103 19.48 3.06 -15.19
CA GLN A 103 20.81 2.71 -14.69
C GLN A 103 21.95 3.41 -15.44
N SER A 104 21.68 3.94 -16.64
CA SER A 104 22.70 4.60 -17.47
C SER A 104 22.08 5.75 -18.29
N PRO A 105 22.70 6.94 -18.27
CA PRO A 105 22.28 8.04 -19.12
C PRO A 105 22.17 7.65 -20.60
N ALA A 106 23.09 6.82 -21.08
CA ALA A 106 23.09 6.34 -22.46
C ALA A 106 21.85 5.50 -22.78
N ARG A 107 21.43 4.59 -21.89
CA ARG A 107 20.23 3.77 -22.05
C ARG A 107 18.98 4.62 -22.00
N LEU A 108 18.89 5.52 -21.04
CA LEU A 108 17.76 6.43 -20.91
C LEU A 108 17.58 7.29 -22.16
N LEU A 109 18.65 7.93 -22.65
CA LEU A 109 18.62 8.76 -23.82
C LEU A 109 18.27 7.97 -25.10
N ALA A 110 18.70 6.71 -25.18
CA ALA A 110 18.32 5.82 -26.29
C ALA A 110 16.80 5.56 -26.36
N LYS A 111 16.09 5.62 -25.24
CA LYS A 111 14.63 5.48 -25.16
C LYS A 111 13.87 6.80 -25.34
N LEU A 112 14.56 7.93 -25.22
CA LEU A 112 13.99 9.26 -25.29
C LEU A 112 14.25 9.93 -26.65
N GLN A 113 14.15 9.18 -27.75
CA GLN A 113 14.25 9.72 -29.10
C GLN A 113 13.17 10.78 -29.35
N GLY A 114 13.55 11.86 -30.01
CA GLY A 114 12.67 13.00 -30.25
C GLY A 114 12.55 14.00 -29.10
N THR A 115 13.14 13.71 -27.93
CA THR A 115 13.20 14.65 -26.82
C THR A 115 14.22 15.74 -27.08
N ARG A 116 13.88 16.98 -26.72
CA ARG A 116 14.82 18.11 -26.80
C ARG A 116 15.77 18.12 -25.62
N VAL A 117 17.07 18.11 -25.90
CA VAL A 117 18.12 18.12 -24.89
C VAL A 117 19.15 19.21 -25.17
N ARG A 118 19.84 19.67 -24.13
CA ARG A 118 21.08 20.43 -24.19
C ARG A 118 22.21 19.56 -23.66
N LEU A 119 23.26 19.46 -24.45
CA LEU A 119 24.47 18.72 -24.10
C LEU A 119 25.62 19.73 -23.97
N GLU A 120 26.31 19.71 -22.82
CA GLU A 120 27.47 20.54 -22.58
C GLU A 120 28.69 19.65 -22.33
N LYS A 121 29.76 19.91 -23.10
CA LYS A 121 31.00 19.15 -22.97
C LYS A 121 32.21 20.05 -23.33
N ALA A 122 33.16 20.15 -22.45
CA ALA A 122 34.42 20.90 -22.67
C ALA A 122 34.21 22.33 -23.21
N GLY A 123 33.17 23.03 -22.72
CA GLY A 123 32.82 24.39 -23.15
C GLY A 123 32.05 24.47 -24.48
N SER A 124 31.73 23.37 -25.09
CA SER A 124 30.87 23.31 -26.28
C SER A 124 29.45 22.90 -25.88
N THR A 125 28.45 23.66 -26.35
CA THR A 125 27.04 23.41 -26.11
C THR A 125 26.34 22.99 -27.40
N VAL A 126 25.57 21.88 -27.36
CA VAL A 126 24.76 21.41 -28.48
C VAL A 126 23.31 21.25 -27.99
N GLU A 127 22.38 21.94 -28.62
CA GLU A 127 20.95 21.79 -28.36
C GLU A 127 20.25 21.17 -29.56
N GLY A 128 19.31 20.24 -29.34
CA GLY A 128 18.51 19.65 -30.40
C GLY A 128 17.71 18.45 -29.95
N LEU A 129 17.18 17.72 -30.92
CA LEU A 129 16.38 16.52 -30.70
C LEU A 129 17.28 15.28 -30.69
N VAL A 130 17.11 14.42 -29.71
CA VAL A 130 17.79 13.13 -29.63
C VAL A 130 17.36 12.25 -30.80
N LEU A 131 18.29 11.84 -31.66
CA LEU A 131 18.07 10.85 -32.71
C LEU A 131 18.30 9.43 -32.19
N GLY A 132 19.28 9.26 -31.33
CA GLY A 132 19.63 7.97 -30.72
C GLY A 132 21.02 7.98 -30.11
N VAL A 133 21.36 6.83 -29.53
CA VAL A 133 22.69 6.59 -28.95
C VAL A 133 23.32 5.41 -29.65
N SER A 134 24.53 5.56 -30.10
CA SER A 134 25.36 4.49 -30.67
C SER A 134 26.48 4.10 -29.73
N VAL A 135 26.86 2.82 -29.77
CA VAL A 135 28.03 2.30 -29.06
C VAL A 135 29.18 2.31 -30.04
N GLN A 136 30.30 2.91 -29.64
CA GLN A 136 31.56 2.83 -30.37
C GLN A 136 32.53 1.94 -29.57
N ASP A 137 33.19 1.06 -30.25
CA ASP A 137 34.24 0.23 -29.65
C ASP A 137 35.59 0.94 -29.87
N ASP A 138 36.15 1.46 -28.81
CA ASP A 138 37.44 2.17 -28.83
C ASP A 138 38.63 1.20 -28.59
N GLY A 139 38.44 -0.07 -28.86
CA GLY A 139 39.46 -1.11 -28.72
C GLY A 139 39.90 -1.27 -27.26
N ASP A 140 41.20 -1.06 -26.99
CA ASP A 140 41.77 -1.20 -25.62
C ASP A 140 41.17 -0.26 -24.57
N ARG A 141 40.42 0.77 -24.97
CA ARG A 141 39.77 1.73 -24.04
C ARG A 141 38.34 1.33 -23.67
N GLY A 142 37.83 0.25 -24.24
CA GLY A 142 36.48 -0.25 -23.99
C GLY A 142 35.40 0.42 -24.83
N GLN A 143 34.15 0.29 -24.41
CA GLN A 143 32.98 0.84 -25.14
C GLN A 143 32.74 2.29 -24.74
N SER A 144 32.55 3.16 -25.72
CA SER A 144 32.09 4.54 -25.57
C SER A 144 30.70 4.71 -26.17
N PHE A 145 29.95 5.68 -25.64
CA PHE A 145 28.60 6.00 -26.12
C PHE A 145 28.60 7.36 -26.81
N VAL A 146 27.98 7.43 -27.97
CA VAL A 146 27.82 8.67 -28.71
C VAL A 146 26.33 8.94 -28.90
N ILE A 147 25.87 10.08 -28.37
CA ILE A 147 24.52 10.57 -28.62
C ILE A 147 24.51 11.39 -29.91
N SER A 148 23.58 11.08 -30.80
CA SER A 148 23.32 11.82 -32.02
C SER A 148 22.16 12.78 -31.80
N VAL A 149 22.37 14.06 -32.07
CA VAL A 149 21.38 15.13 -31.88
C VAL A 149 21.15 15.84 -33.20
N LEU A 150 19.88 16.07 -33.56
CA LEU A 150 19.47 16.88 -34.69
C LEU A 150 19.25 18.33 -34.24
N SER A 151 20.09 19.24 -34.74
CA SER A 151 20.03 20.68 -34.50
C SER A 151 20.07 21.42 -35.84
N ASP A 152 19.09 22.25 -36.12
CA ASP A 152 19.01 23.08 -37.35
C ASP A 152 19.28 22.30 -38.66
N GLY A 153 18.72 21.11 -38.77
CA GLY A 153 18.87 20.22 -39.92
C GLY A 153 20.22 19.51 -40.00
N ARG A 154 21.09 19.62 -38.99
CA ARG A 154 22.39 18.95 -38.90
C ARG A 154 22.37 17.89 -37.81
N ILE A 155 23.03 16.78 -38.06
CA ILE A 155 23.23 15.73 -37.05
C ILE A 155 24.62 15.92 -36.44
N THR A 156 24.67 16.10 -35.17
CA THR A 156 25.91 16.25 -34.38
C THR A 156 26.03 15.07 -33.42
N GLY A 157 27.17 14.38 -33.43
CA GLY A 157 27.51 13.34 -32.46
C GLY A 157 28.29 13.92 -31.28
N VAL A 158 27.81 13.66 -30.06
CA VAL A 158 28.49 14.04 -28.81
C VAL A 158 28.81 12.79 -28.02
N GLY A 159 30.08 12.57 -27.69
CA GLY A 159 30.50 11.44 -26.88
C GLY A 159 30.03 11.63 -25.43
N LEU A 160 29.33 10.65 -24.87
CA LEU A 160 28.94 10.63 -23.47
C LEU A 160 30.10 10.15 -22.60
N SER A 161 30.52 10.97 -21.69
CA SER A 161 31.58 10.73 -20.71
C SER A 161 31.24 11.43 -19.38
N ALA A 162 32.06 11.25 -18.36
CA ALA A 162 31.80 11.82 -17.02
C ALA A 162 31.74 13.36 -17.01
N ASP A 163 32.35 14.01 -18.00
CA ASP A 163 32.35 15.47 -18.21
C ASP A 163 31.25 15.96 -19.16
N THR A 164 30.33 15.11 -19.54
CA THR A 164 29.18 15.47 -20.41
C THR A 164 27.96 15.76 -19.54
N GLU A 165 27.51 16.99 -19.52
CA GLU A 165 26.26 17.39 -18.88
C GLU A 165 25.10 17.25 -19.86
N VAL A 166 23.98 16.66 -19.36
CA VAL A 166 22.77 16.43 -20.15
C VAL A 166 21.60 17.10 -19.44
N THR A 167 21.02 18.10 -20.06
CA THR A 167 19.82 18.78 -19.59
C THR A 167 18.63 18.46 -20.50
N PHE A 168 17.56 17.91 -19.94
CA PHE A 168 16.29 17.78 -20.65
C PHE A 168 15.61 19.15 -20.71
N LEU A 169 15.27 19.62 -21.91
CA LEU A 169 14.57 20.90 -22.11
C LEU A 169 13.05 20.74 -22.16
N ASP A 170 12.56 19.49 -22.21
CA ASP A 170 11.16 19.13 -22.23
C ASP A 170 10.69 18.88 -20.78
N GLU A 171 9.81 19.74 -20.26
CA GLU A 171 9.31 19.66 -18.89
C GLU A 171 8.54 18.36 -18.61
N ASP A 172 7.81 17.83 -19.59
CA ASP A 172 7.07 16.57 -19.43
C ASP A 172 8.06 15.41 -19.21
N ILE A 173 9.17 15.39 -19.93
CA ILE A 173 10.23 14.39 -19.75
C ILE A 173 10.94 14.56 -18.40
N GLN A 174 11.23 15.78 -18.00
CA GLN A 174 11.82 16.05 -16.67
C GLN A 174 10.93 15.48 -15.54
N GLN A 175 9.64 15.80 -15.60
CA GLN A 175 8.67 15.31 -14.61
C GLN A 175 8.53 13.77 -14.62
N LYS A 176 8.51 13.16 -15.80
CA LYS A 176 8.45 11.69 -15.96
C LYS A 176 9.69 11.02 -15.36
N VAL A 177 10.88 11.54 -15.64
CA VAL A 177 12.14 11.00 -15.09
C VAL A 177 12.20 11.20 -13.58
N ALA A 178 11.84 12.38 -13.06
CA ALA A 178 11.80 12.65 -11.63
C ALA A 178 10.80 11.73 -10.89
N LYS A 179 9.60 11.54 -11.45
CA LYS A 179 8.59 10.63 -10.92
C LYS A 179 9.08 9.18 -10.90
N ALA A 180 9.73 8.74 -11.99
CA ALA A 180 10.29 7.40 -12.08
C ALA A 180 11.39 7.16 -11.05
N LEU A 181 12.31 8.11 -10.88
CA LEU A 181 13.38 8.04 -9.87
C LEU A 181 12.83 8.00 -8.45
N SER A 182 11.81 8.83 -8.14
CA SER A 182 11.11 8.80 -6.87
C SER A 182 10.45 7.44 -6.62
N ALA A 183 9.80 6.86 -7.64
CA ALA A 183 9.18 5.56 -7.54
C ALA A 183 10.21 4.44 -7.29
N VAL A 184 11.37 4.50 -7.95
CA VAL A 184 12.48 3.55 -7.70
C VAL A 184 13.04 3.72 -6.29
N GLY A 185 13.21 4.96 -5.82
CA GLY A 185 13.67 5.26 -4.46
C GLY A 185 12.72 4.69 -3.41
N ASN A 186 11.43 4.92 -3.57
CA ASN A 186 10.39 4.41 -2.68
C ASN A 186 10.20 2.88 -2.81
N GLY A 187 10.40 2.32 -4.00
CA GLY A 187 10.28 0.88 -4.26
C GLY A 187 11.41 0.03 -3.65
N LYS A 188 12.49 0.65 -3.16
CA LYS A 188 13.51 -0.08 -2.38
C LYS A 188 12.96 -0.58 -1.04
N SER A 189 11.86 -0.03 -0.56
CA SER A 189 11.11 -0.47 0.62
C SER A 189 9.86 -1.26 0.20
N ASP A 190 9.98 -2.21 -0.73
CA ASP A 190 8.84 -2.94 -1.34
C ASP A 190 8.05 -3.79 -0.32
N GLY A 191 8.60 -3.99 0.88
CA GLY A 191 7.97 -4.74 1.97
C GLY A 191 6.89 -3.99 2.74
N ALA A 192 6.65 -2.70 2.51
CA ALA A 192 5.67 -1.91 3.24
C ALA A 192 4.81 -1.02 2.33
N ARG A 193 3.65 -0.60 2.84
CA ARG A 193 2.74 0.36 2.19
C ARG A 193 2.36 1.46 3.17
N THR A 194 2.35 2.68 2.70
CA THR A 194 1.78 3.80 3.46
C THR A 194 0.28 3.83 3.25
N VAL A 195 -0.46 3.60 4.32
CA VAL A 195 -1.91 3.76 4.38
C VAL A 195 -2.18 5.17 4.86
N ALA A 196 -2.85 5.99 4.06
CA ALA A 196 -3.21 7.35 4.39
C ALA A 196 -4.71 7.43 4.68
N LEU A 197 -5.05 7.78 5.93
CA LEU A 197 -6.42 8.07 6.33
C LEU A 197 -6.66 9.57 6.19
N LYS A 198 -7.71 9.93 5.46
CA LYS A 198 -8.16 11.29 5.35
C LYS A 198 -9.28 11.54 6.34
N VAL A 199 -9.05 12.47 7.25
CA VAL A 199 -10.03 12.89 8.26
C VAL A 199 -10.38 14.36 8.08
N ALA A 200 -11.63 14.71 8.30
CA ALA A 200 -12.14 16.07 8.25
C ALA A 200 -12.84 16.41 9.57
N GLY A 201 -12.64 17.62 10.05
CA GLY A 201 -13.26 18.14 11.27
C GLY A 201 -12.71 19.52 11.61
N GLU A 202 -13.21 20.08 12.69
CA GLU A 202 -12.79 21.40 13.16
C GLU A 202 -12.17 21.30 14.57
N GLY A 203 -11.12 22.07 14.81
CA GLY A 203 -10.44 22.16 16.09
C GLY A 203 -9.44 21.03 16.36
N GLU A 204 -8.61 21.27 17.35
CA GLU A 204 -7.61 20.32 17.85
C GLU A 204 -8.30 19.13 18.54
N ARG A 205 -7.95 17.92 18.12
CA ARG A 205 -8.53 16.68 18.66
C ARG A 205 -7.62 15.49 18.50
N GLU A 206 -7.74 14.54 19.40
CA GLU A 206 -7.08 13.24 19.31
C GLU A 206 -7.94 12.30 18.45
N VAL A 207 -7.33 11.72 17.44
CA VAL A 207 -7.94 10.68 16.61
C VAL A 207 -7.25 9.36 16.92
N ALA A 208 -8.03 8.36 17.32
CA ALA A 208 -7.51 7.02 17.59
C ALA A 208 -7.83 6.09 16.40
N VAL A 209 -6.85 5.27 16.05
CA VAL A 209 -6.97 4.27 14.96
C VAL A 209 -6.64 2.90 15.53
N SER A 210 -7.60 1.97 15.44
CA SER A 210 -7.42 0.56 15.84
C SER A 210 -7.43 -0.34 14.63
N TYR A 211 -6.59 -1.36 14.61
CA TYR A 211 -6.58 -2.42 13.60
C TYR A 211 -6.01 -3.72 14.15
N VAL A 212 -6.32 -4.84 13.48
CA VAL A 212 -5.89 -6.18 13.88
C VAL A 212 -4.98 -6.77 12.81
N VAL A 213 -3.82 -7.26 13.24
CA VAL A 213 -2.79 -7.86 12.39
C VAL A 213 -2.30 -9.18 12.95
N PRO A 214 -1.71 -10.07 12.12
CA PRO A 214 -0.99 -11.24 12.62
C PRO A 214 0.18 -10.81 13.51
N ALA A 215 0.38 -11.54 14.60
CA ALA A 215 1.48 -11.32 15.53
C ALA A 215 2.01 -12.64 16.08
N PRO A 216 3.27 -12.71 16.52
CA PRO A 216 3.78 -13.86 17.23
C PRO A 216 2.95 -14.17 18.47
N ILE A 217 2.72 -15.44 18.73
CA ILE A 217 2.03 -15.90 19.93
C ILE A 217 2.95 -15.67 21.13
N TRP A 218 2.46 -14.93 22.13
CA TRP A 218 3.16 -14.80 23.39
C TRP A 218 3.17 -16.14 24.16
N LYS A 219 4.24 -16.39 24.91
CA LYS A 219 4.51 -17.67 25.58
C LYS A 219 4.64 -17.43 27.08
N THR A 220 4.33 -18.43 27.90
CA THR A 220 4.55 -18.38 29.32
C THR A 220 5.67 -19.34 29.75
N ALA A 221 6.56 -18.86 30.59
CA ALA A 221 7.56 -19.66 31.27
C ALA A 221 7.30 -19.65 32.78
N TYR A 222 7.28 -20.81 33.40
CA TYR A 222 7.04 -20.97 34.84
C TYR A 222 8.29 -21.46 35.52
N ARG A 223 8.51 -20.95 36.74
CA ARG A 223 9.56 -21.41 37.64
C ARG A 223 8.94 -21.62 39.03
N VAL A 224 9.17 -22.78 39.59
CA VAL A 224 8.81 -23.11 40.99
C VAL A 224 10.10 -23.33 41.75
N VAL A 225 10.29 -22.54 42.82
CA VAL A 225 11.42 -22.66 43.72
C VAL A 225 10.91 -23.11 45.08
N THR A 226 11.26 -24.33 45.50
CA THR A 226 10.90 -24.87 46.82
C THR A 226 11.62 -24.08 47.93
N MET A 227 10.88 -23.78 49.01
CA MET A 227 11.36 -23.06 50.16
C MET A 227 11.18 -23.94 51.42
N ALA A 228 11.66 -23.47 52.54
CA ALA A 228 11.35 -24.10 53.84
C ALA A 228 9.87 -23.93 54.20
N ASP A 229 9.38 -24.70 55.16
CA ASP A 229 8.03 -24.59 55.73
C ASP A 229 6.89 -24.87 54.72
N ASP A 230 7.02 -25.90 53.89
CA ASP A 230 6.02 -26.32 52.92
C ASP A 230 5.52 -25.16 52.05
N LYS A 231 6.46 -24.33 51.59
CA LYS A 231 6.24 -23.22 50.69
C LYS A 231 7.04 -23.35 49.42
N ALA A 232 6.51 -22.76 48.36
CA ALA A 232 7.23 -22.57 47.10
C ALA A 232 6.97 -21.17 46.57
N ARG A 233 7.99 -20.58 45.93
CA ARG A 233 7.85 -19.37 45.15
C ARG A 233 7.51 -19.74 43.72
N LEU A 234 6.33 -19.37 43.28
CA LEU A 234 5.88 -19.53 41.91
C LEU A 234 6.14 -18.24 41.16
N GLN A 235 6.95 -18.31 40.13
CA GLN A 235 7.20 -17.21 39.21
C GLN A 235 6.70 -17.61 37.78
N ALA A 236 6.00 -16.71 37.12
CA ALA A 236 5.61 -16.86 35.75
C ALA A 236 6.03 -15.62 34.95
N TRP A 237 6.51 -15.83 33.75
CA TRP A 237 6.98 -14.82 32.83
C TRP A 237 6.24 -14.94 31.53
N ALA A 238 5.81 -13.82 30.96
CA ALA A 238 5.34 -13.75 29.59
C ALA A 238 6.53 -13.41 28.68
N VAL A 239 6.73 -14.19 27.65
CA VAL A 239 7.71 -13.94 26.62
C VAL A 239 6.98 -13.50 25.37
N LEU A 240 7.21 -12.29 24.93
CA LEU A 240 6.62 -11.68 23.76
C LEU A 240 7.69 -11.08 22.85
N GLU A 241 7.38 -10.93 21.57
CA GLU A 241 8.30 -10.49 20.53
C GLU A 241 7.66 -9.33 19.75
N ASN A 242 8.42 -8.27 19.54
CA ASN A 242 7.99 -7.18 18.68
C ASN A 242 8.29 -7.51 17.22
N ALA A 243 7.30 -8.01 16.49
CA ALA A 243 7.36 -8.27 15.06
C ALA A 243 6.51 -7.26 14.25
N SER A 244 6.24 -6.07 14.79
CA SER A 244 5.40 -5.06 14.13
C SER A 244 6.12 -4.32 12.99
N GLY A 245 7.46 -4.37 12.96
CA GLY A 245 8.27 -3.60 12.02
C GLY A 245 8.54 -2.16 12.47
N GLU A 246 8.06 -1.78 13.65
CA GLU A 246 8.26 -0.47 14.27
C GLU A 246 8.70 -0.65 15.73
N ASP A 247 9.47 0.28 16.25
CA ASP A 247 9.85 0.30 17.68
C ASP A 247 8.65 0.67 18.52
N TRP A 248 8.50 0.01 19.65
CA TRP A 248 7.52 0.37 20.67
C TRP A 248 8.15 1.34 21.65
N ASP A 249 7.51 2.49 21.84
CA ASP A 249 7.94 3.55 22.74
C ASP A 249 6.74 3.95 23.62
N ASP A 250 6.87 3.77 24.93
CA ASP A 250 5.81 4.03 25.93
C ASP A 250 4.49 3.27 25.67
N VAL A 251 4.57 2.04 25.14
CA VAL A 251 3.41 1.26 24.68
C VAL A 251 2.79 0.44 25.81
N ARG A 252 1.47 0.53 25.95
CA ARG A 252 0.69 -0.32 26.88
C ARG A 252 0.45 -1.68 26.25
N ILE A 253 0.96 -2.74 26.89
CA ILE A 253 0.80 -4.12 26.42
C ILE A 253 -0.22 -4.87 27.25
N THR A 254 -1.19 -5.48 26.59
CA THR A 254 -2.16 -6.41 27.18
C THR A 254 -2.01 -7.78 26.55
N LEU A 255 -1.90 -8.81 27.36
CA LEU A 255 -1.84 -10.21 26.95
C LEU A 255 -3.21 -10.84 27.15
N SER A 256 -3.77 -11.44 26.11
CA SER A 256 -5.07 -12.12 26.14
C SER A 256 -4.92 -13.61 25.84
N SER A 257 -5.52 -14.46 26.66
CA SER A 257 -5.63 -15.90 26.37
C SER A 257 -6.72 -16.22 25.35
N GLY A 258 -7.49 -15.23 24.92
CA GLY A 258 -8.50 -15.39 23.88
C GLY A 258 -7.84 -15.67 22.53
N ALA A 259 -8.49 -16.50 21.75
CA ALA A 259 -8.09 -16.84 20.37
C ALA A 259 -9.17 -16.34 19.39
N PRO A 260 -9.20 -15.02 19.09
CA PRO A 260 -10.17 -14.51 18.13
C PRO A 260 -9.94 -15.14 16.77
N VAL A 261 -11.03 -15.47 16.08
CA VAL A 261 -10.99 -16.01 14.72
C VAL A 261 -11.16 -14.86 13.74
N THR A 262 -10.19 -14.68 12.84
CA THR A 262 -10.32 -13.75 11.74
C THR A 262 -10.27 -14.50 10.40
N LEU A 263 -11.15 -14.11 9.49
CA LEU A 263 -11.14 -14.65 8.12
C LEU A 263 -10.15 -13.87 7.27
N LYS A 264 -9.35 -14.55 6.46
CA LYS A 264 -8.47 -13.91 5.49
C LYS A 264 -9.27 -13.46 4.26
N GLN A 265 -9.10 -12.21 3.86
CA GLN A 265 -9.70 -11.67 2.65
C GLN A 265 -8.64 -10.82 1.93
N ARG A 266 -8.49 -11.03 0.63
CA ARG A 266 -7.51 -10.30 -0.19
C ARG A 266 -8.15 -9.02 -0.74
N LEU A 267 -8.22 -7.97 0.08
CA LEU A 267 -8.83 -6.68 -0.29
C LEU A 267 -7.91 -5.81 -1.15
N HIS A 268 -6.61 -6.00 -1.03
CA HIS A 268 -5.60 -5.23 -1.77
C HIS A 268 -5.35 -5.78 -3.18
N ASP A 269 -5.77 -7.00 -3.48
CA ASP A 269 -5.60 -7.63 -4.79
C ASP A 269 -6.59 -7.06 -5.80
N LEU A 270 -6.18 -6.99 -7.07
CA LEU A 270 -7.03 -6.56 -8.17
C LEU A 270 -7.82 -7.74 -8.74
N TYR A 271 -9.14 -7.66 -8.70
CA TYR A 271 -10.03 -8.66 -9.29
C TYR A 271 -10.68 -8.14 -10.57
N TRP A 272 -10.45 -8.82 -11.68
CA TRP A 272 -11.03 -8.49 -12.97
C TRP A 272 -12.09 -9.51 -13.35
N LYS A 273 -13.31 -9.06 -13.65
CA LYS A 273 -14.35 -9.91 -14.23
C LYS A 273 -14.17 -9.94 -15.74
N GLN A 274 -14.01 -11.13 -16.30
CA GLN A 274 -14.02 -11.30 -17.76
C GLN A 274 -15.37 -10.86 -18.32
N ARG A 275 -15.33 -9.97 -19.30
CA ARG A 275 -16.52 -9.53 -20.03
C ARG A 275 -16.80 -10.51 -21.16
N GLN A 276 -18.08 -10.78 -21.43
CA GLN A 276 -18.46 -11.51 -22.64
C GLN A 276 -18.17 -10.65 -23.87
N GLU A 277 -17.45 -11.21 -24.82
CA GLU A 277 -17.31 -10.60 -26.13
C GLU A 277 -18.59 -10.87 -26.93
N VAL A 278 -19.22 -9.81 -27.39
CA VAL A 278 -20.29 -9.91 -28.38
C VAL A 278 -19.61 -9.98 -29.73
N PRO A 279 -19.70 -11.10 -30.48
CA PRO A 279 -19.13 -11.16 -31.82
C PRO A 279 -19.78 -10.07 -32.67
N VAL A 280 -18.96 -9.20 -33.26
CA VAL A 280 -19.43 -8.30 -34.31
C VAL A 280 -19.62 -9.15 -35.55
N ASP A 281 -20.87 -9.41 -35.92
CA ASP A 281 -21.19 -9.99 -37.21
C ASP A 281 -20.73 -8.98 -38.29
N VAL A 282 -19.56 -9.20 -38.82
CA VAL A 282 -19.13 -8.55 -40.03
C VAL A 282 -19.94 -9.24 -41.09
N SER A 283 -21.14 -8.74 -41.41
CA SER A 283 -21.92 -9.21 -42.53
C SER A 283 -20.99 -9.21 -43.74
N SER A 284 -20.59 -10.42 -44.15
CA SER A 284 -19.93 -10.65 -45.42
C SER A 284 -20.77 -9.95 -46.49
N GLY A 285 -20.16 -8.97 -47.14
CA GLY A 285 -20.85 -8.15 -48.11
C GLY A 285 -21.73 -9.00 -49.01
N TYR A 286 -22.97 -8.60 -49.16
CA TYR A 286 -23.90 -9.20 -50.12
C TYR A 286 -23.19 -9.20 -51.51
N VAL A 287 -22.72 -10.38 -51.91
CA VAL A 287 -22.31 -10.63 -53.29
C VAL A 287 -23.61 -10.86 -54.04
N PRO A 288 -24.02 -9.91 -54.91
CA PRO A 288 -25.22 -10.12 -55.72
C PRO A 288 -25.07 -11.44 -56.50
N PRO A 289 -26.10 -12.30 -56.53
CA PRO A 289 -26.04 -13.50 -57.33
C PRO A 289 -25.80 -13.12 -58.77
N VAL A 290 -24.78 -13.73 -59.38
CA VAL A 290 -24.56 -13.63 -60.82
C VAL A 290 -25.78 -14.22 -61.49
N ASP A 291 -26.47 -13.41 -62.30
CA ASP A 291 -27.61 -13.84 -63.11
C ASP A 291 -27.14 -14.88 -64.12
N MET A 292 -27.28 -16.14 -63.80
CA MET A 292 -27.10 -17.28 -64.70
C MET A 292 -28.47 -17.66 -65.25
N GLY A 293 -28.76 -17.15 -66.40
CA GLY A 293 -29.98 -17.30 -67.19
C GLY A 293 -30.75 -18.60 -66.97
N ALA A 294 -32.05 -18.48 -67.04
CA ALA A 294 -33.09 -19.44 -66.71
C ALA A 294 -32.77 -20.89 -67.20
N GLU A 295 -32.84 -21.83 -66.23
CA GLU A 295 -33.06 -23.23 -66.46
C GLU A 295 -34.23 -23.79 -65.68
N PRO A 296 -34.91 -24.87 -66.12
CA PRO A 296 -36.29 -25.10 -65.84
C PRO A 296 -36.55 -25.80 -64.49
N GLN A 297 -37.73 -25.50 -63.99
CA GLN A 297 -38.35 -26.08 -62.78
C GLN A 297 -38.35 -27.61 -62.77
N PHE A 298 -37.91 -28.17 -61.65
CA PHE A 298 -38.38 -29.45 -61.21
C PHE A 298 -39.02 -29.32 -59.82
N ASP A 299 -40.32 -29.58 -59.77
CA ASP A 299 -41.07 -29.77 -58.52
C ASP A 299 -40.50 -30.96 -57.74
N VAL A 300 -40.13 -30.77 -56.53
CA VAL A 300 -40.00 -31.84 -55.55
C VAL A 300 -40.58 -31.39 -54.20
N ALA A 301 -41.49 -32.24 -53.74
CA ALA A 301 -42.40 -32.17 -52.66
C ALA A 301 -41.81 -31.80 -51.29
N GLU A 302 -42.69 -31.20 -50.49
CA GLU A 302 -42.69 -31.02 -49.06
C GLU A 302 -42.02 -32.14 -48.24
N SER A 303 -41.19 -31.74 -47.33
CA SER A 303 -40.96 -32.52 -46.12
C SER A 303 -40.84 -31.56 -44.92
N GLU A 304 -41.86 -31.57 -44.13
CA GLU A 304 -41.97 -30.90 -42.82
C GLU A 304 -40.86 -31.37 -41.88
N ALA A 305 -40.00 -30.51 -41.43
CA ALA A 305 -39.12 -30.73 -40.29
C ALA A 305 -39.55 -29.89 -39.10
N ARG A 306 -40.14 -30.62 -38.18
CA ARG A 306 -40.59 -30.24 -36.85
C ARG A 306 -39.43 -29.61 -36.06
N MET A 307 -39.60 -28.41 -35.54
CA MET A 307 -38.71 -27.80 -34.56
C MET A 307 -38.99 -28.36 -33.16
N PRO A 308 -37.96 -28.71 -32.37
CA PRO A 308 -38.14 -29.04 -30.94
C PRO A 308 -38.21 -27.73 -30.12
N GLY A 309 -39.17 -27.72 -29.21
CA GLY A 309 -39.50 -26.57 -28.39
C GLY A 309 -38.38 -26.11 -27.45
N ALA A 310 -38.28 -24.83 -27.33
CA ALA A 310 -37.47 -24.15 -26.33
C ALA A 310 -38.09 -24.34 -24.92
N ALA A 311 -37.39 -25.04 -24.06
CA ALA A 311 -37.71 -25.12 -22.64
C ALA A 311 -37.39 -23.78 -21.98
N ARG A 312 -38.44 -23.10 -21.54
CA ARG A 312 -38.33 -21.96 -20.64
C ARG A 312 -37.97 -22.47 -19.24
N SER A 313 -36.74 -22.28 -18.81
CA SER A 313 -36.42 -22.40 -17.39
C SER A 313 -36.66 -21.04 -16.71
N SER A 314 -37.71 -20.97 -15.94
CA SER A 314 -38.00 -19.88 -15.02
C SER A 314 -37.07 -20.02 -13.81
N PHE A 315 -36.04 -19.20 -13.72
CA PHE A 315 -35.31 -18.98 -12.48
C PHE A 315 -36.06 -17.97 -11.62
N ILE A 316 -36.73 -18.50 -10.61
CA ILE A 316 -37.20 -17.71 -9.46
C ILE A 316 -35.95 -17.40 -8.62
N GLY A 317 -35.40 -16.21 -8.76
CA GLY A 317 -34.39 -15.70 -7.87
C GLY A 317 -35.02 -15.21 -6.58
N SER A 318 -34.95 -16.03 -5.52
CA SER A 318 -35.17 -15.55 -4.16
C SER A 318 -34.00 -14.63 -3.79
N ALA A 319 -34.26 -13.34 -3.76
CA ALA A 319 -33.42 -12.37 -3.09
C ALA A 319 -33.56 -12.59 -1.58
N VAL A 320 -32.60 -13.27 -0.98
CA VAL A 320 -32.36 -13.23 0.46
C VAL A 320 -31.42 -12.07 0.70
N ALA A 321 -31.95 -11.02 1.27
CA ALA A 321 -31.16 -9.93 1.84
C ALA A 321 -30.37 -10.51 3.05
N PRO A 322 -29.08 -10.30 3.15
CA PRO A 322 -28.39 -10.52 4.41
C PRO A 322 -28.55 -9.27 5.29
N GLU A 323 -29.62 -9.21 6.06
CA GLU A 323 -29.55 -8.55 7.35
C GLU A 323 -28.68 -9.48 8.23
N MET A 324 -27.42 -9.22 8.27
CA MET A 324 -26.57 -9.75 9.33
C MET A 324 -25.40 -8.80 9.56
N VAL A 325 -25.52 -8.23 10.76
CA VAL A 325 -24.41 -8.01 11.66
C VAL A 325 -23.70 -6.68 11.57
N LEU A 326 -24.35 -5.74 12.20
CA LEU A 326 -23.68 -4.74 13.00
C LEU A 326 -23.97 -5.06 14.48
N ASN A 327 -23.19 -5.95 15.07
CA ASN A 327 -23.15 -6.12 16.50
C ASN A 327 -21.85 -6.81 16.94
N MET A 328 -20.72 -6.12 16.68
CA MET A 328 -19.45 -6.39 17.33
C MET A 328 -18.73 -5.09 17.61
N ALA A 329 -19.39 -4.21 18.32
CA ALA A 329 -18.74 -3.10 19.00
C ALA A 329 -19.27 -3.07 20.42
N ALA A 330 -18.37 -3.10 21.37
CA ALA A 330 -18.55 -3.07 22.81
C ALA A 330 -18.50 -4.45 23.49
N ALA A 331 -17.33 -5.06 23.52
CA ALA A 331 -16.98 -5.93 24.61
C ALA A 331 -16.68 -5.06 25.82
N ASN A 332 -17.71 -4.77 26.60
CA ASN A 332 -17.57 -4.18 27.91
C ASN A 332 -16.72 -5.11 28.78
N VAL A 333 -15.72 -4.52 29.44
CA VAL A 333 -15.01 -5.11 30.55
C VAL A 333 -16.04 -5.51 31.60
N GLY A 334 -16.23 -6.84 31.79
CA GLY A 334 -16.93 -7.36 32.96
C GLY A 334 -18.24 -8.11 32.77
N GLU A 335 -18.34 -9.03 31.78
CA GLU A 335 -19.34 -10.10 31.86
C GLU A 335 -18.70 -11.46 31.60
N VAL A 336 -18.73 -12.31 32.61
CA VAL A 336 -18.35 -13.73 32.52
C VAL A 336 -19.47 -14.43 31.74
N SER A 337 -19.25 -14.68 30.45
CA SER A 337 -20.09 -15.58 29.67
C SER A 337 -19.66 -17.02 29.95
N GLU A 338 -20.56 -17.85 30.44
CA GLU A 338 -20.32 -19.28 30.64
C GLU A 338 -19.94 -19.95 29.31
N GLY A 339 -18.66 -20.30 29.14
CA GLY A 339 -18.16 -21.09 28.01
C GLY A 339 -16.74 -20.82 27.57
N ALA A 340 -16.18 -19.65 27.79
CA ALA A 340 -14.78 -19.37 27.49
C ALA A 340 -14.19 -18.41 28.55
N VAL A 341 -13.40 -18.94 29.46
CA VAL A 341 -12.64 -18.10 30.39
C VAL A 341 -11.49 -17.45 29.61
N THR A 342 -11.73 -16.24 29.12
CA THR A 342 -10.68 -15.43 28.57
C THR A 342 -10.01 -14.65 29.70
N ALA A 343 -8.76 -14.97 29.99
CA ALA A 343 -7.95 -14.21 30.94
C ALA A 343 -7.16 -13.15 30.16
N SER A 344 -7.12 -11.93 30.69
CA SER A 344 -6.26 -10.87 30.19
C SER A 344 -5.32 -10.40 31.28
N PHE A 345 -4.11 -10.04 30.91
CA PHE A 345 -3.10 -9.49 31.81
C PHE A 345 -2.47 -8.27 31.14
N THR A 346 -2.58 -7.12 31.76
CA THR A 346 -1.91 -5.89 31.29
C THR A 346 -0.59 -5.74 32.02
N ILE A 347 0.51 -5.54 31.31
CA ILE A 347 1.82 -5.22 31.87
C ILE A 347 1.69 -3.89 32.60
N PRO A 348 2.02 -3.81 33.91
CA PRO A 348 1.71 -2.64 34.73
C PRO A 348 2.62 -1.42 34.51
N TRP A 349 3.50 -1.47 33.55
CA TRP A 349 4.35 -0.37 33.09
C TRP A 349 4.33 -0.26 31.58
N PRO A 350 4.56 0.91 30.99
CA PRO A 350 4.73 1.05 29.55
C PRO A 350 5.99 0.33 29.10
N VAL A 351 5.96 -0.15 27.87
CA VAL A 351 7.00 -1.01 27.28
C VAL A 351 7.69 -0.26 26.17
N ASP A 352 9.03 -0.19 26.28
CA ASP A 352 9.93 0.21 25.20
C ASP A 352 10.60 -1.06 24.66
N LEU A 353 10.45 -1.33 23.37
CA LEU A 353 10.97 -2.56 22.75
C LEU A 353 11.25 -2.31 21.27
N GLU A 354 12.51 -2.45 20.86
CA GLU A 354 12.88 -2.30 19.46
C GLU A 354 12.26 -3.39 18.58
N SER A 355 12.06 -3.10 17.31
CA SER A 355 11.55 -4.07 16.34
C SER A 355 12.49 -5.27 16.21
N GLY A 356 11.94 -6.47 16.32
CA GLY A 356 12.70 -7.72 16.29
C GLY A 356 13.24 -8.18 17.65
N GLU A 357 13.03 -7.39 18.71
CA GLU A 357 13.43 -7.77 20.05
C GLU A 357 12.38 -8.59 20.80
N THR A 358 12.85 -9.30 21.83
CA THR A 358 12.02 -10.14 22.72
C THR A 358 12.03 -9.60 24.14
N LEU A 359 10.86 -9.41 24.70
CA LEU A 359 10.65 -9.04 26.12
C LEU A 359 10.21 -10.25 26.92
N SER A 360 10.80 -10.43 28.12
CA SER A 360 10.32 -11.36 29.14
C SER A 360 9.82 -10.57 30.33
N ALA A 361 8.51 -10.44 30.45
CA ALA A 361 7.84 -9.66 31.51
C ALA A 361 7.33 -10.58 32.63
N PRO A 362 7.56 -10.28 33.93
CA PRO A 362 7.00 -11.05 35.02
C PRO A 362 5.49 -10.81 35.12
N ILE A 363 4.70 -11.90 35.11
CA ILE A 363 3.24 -11.86 35.23
C ILE A 363 2.75 -12.39 36.60
N VAL A 364 3.51 -13.30 37.19
CA VAL A 364 3.22 -13.85 38.55
C VAL A 364 4.51 -13.95 39.33
N ASP A 365 4.49 -13.47 40.57
CA ASP A 365 5.53 -13.73 41.57
C ASP A 365 4.84 -13.86 42.95
N LYS A 366 4.57 -15.09 43.38
CA LYS A 366 3.85 -15.40 44.61
C LYS A 366 4.50 -16.52 45.40
N VAL A 367 4.42 -16.42 46.71
CA VAL A 367 4.70 -17.54 47.58
C VAL A 367 3.37 -18.29 47.81
N VAL A 368 3.40 -19.57 47.51
CA VAL A 368 2.25 -20.47 47.64
C VAL A 368 2.58 -21.61 48.59
N SER A 369 1.58 -22.22 49.20
CA SER A 369 1.74 -23.47 49.96
C SER A 369 2.08 -24.60 48.94
N ALA A 370 3.07 -25.41 49.24
CA ALA A 370 3.50 -26.53 48.39
C ALA A 370 3.79 -27.73 49.28
N GLU A 371 3.24 -28.87 48.92
CA GLU A 371 3.51 -30.17 49.57
C GLU A 371 4.39 -31.00 48.63
N THR A 372 5.45 -31.56 49.17
CA THR A 372 6.30 -32.49 48.42
C THR A 372 5.73 -33.89 48.53
N VAL A 373 5.22 -34.43 47.41
CA VAL A 373 4.72 -35.81 47.34
C VAL A 373 5.75 -36.68 46.64
N SER A 374 6.17 -37.78 47.30
CA SER A 374 6.95 -38.83 46.64
C SER A 374 5.98 -39.78 45.94
N VAL A 375 6.15 -39.95 44.62
CA VAL A 375 5.40 -40.92 43.80
C VAL A 375 6.25 -42.12 43.54
#